data_e5a7b7648de8e8b99df6c88adb0614e9
#
_entry.id   e5a7b7648de8e8b99df6c88adb0614e9
#
_cell.length_a   1.000
_cell.length_b   1.000
_cell.length_c   1.000
_cell.angle_alpha   90.00
_cell.angle_beta   90.00
_cell.angle_gamma   90.00
#
_symmetry.space_group_name_H-M   'P 1'
#
loop_
_entity.id
_entity.type
_entity.pdbx_description
1 polymer ?
#
loop_
_entity_poly.entity_id
_entity_poly.type
_entity_poly.pdbx_seq_one_letter_code
_entity_poly.pdbx_strand_id
1 'polypeptide(L)'
;KDFTEVPLQDGISPAWPFDYAELVPYYEQAEQLYRVHGKAGVDPTEPGRHGDFLAKPKAVEPFLEPLRAALQRQGCQPYDIPISWSEDREDPSGDAQLFGLEAGDPDRLTLRDHAKVLRLHVSPSGRSIAGVEAEVNGDAWLFSADVVVLAAGAINTPTILMRSDNAHHPKGISNGSDQVGRNLMNLQLTSILQLATERNSGRYGRSLGINDYYWGDKNVSFPL
;
A
#
# COMPACT_ATOMS: atom_id res chain seq x y z
N LYS A 1 14.53 0.40 2.62
CA LYS A 1 15.16 -0.85 2.14
C LYS A 1 14.90 -1.10 0.66
N ASP A 2 13.73 -0.73 0.12
CA ASP A 2 13.35 -1.00 -1.28
C ASP A 2 14.27 -0.28 -2.29
N PHE A 3 14.86 0.84 -1.90
CA PHE A 3 15.78 1.63 -2.73
C PHE A 3 17.24 1.18 -2.65
N THR A 4 17.53 0.15 -1.86
CA THR A 4 18.89 -0.39 -1.68
C THR A 4 18.86 -1.90 -1.79
N GLU A 5 19.93 -2.48 -2.30
CA GLU A 5 20.10 -3.92 -2.26
C GLU A 5 20.21 -4.41 -0.81
N VAL A 6 19.41 -5.41 -0.46
CA VAL A 6 19.38 -5.99 0.88
C VAL A 6 19.71 -7.48 0.81
N PRO A 7 20.82 -7.94 1.42
CA PRO A 7 21.11 -9.35 1.53
C PRO A 7 20.11 -10.02 2.46
N LEU A 8 19.54 -11.13 2.02
CA LEU A 8 18.63 -12.00 2.76
C LEU A 8 19.30 -13.34 3.02
N GLN A 9 18.73 -14.15 3.92
CA GLN A 9 19.24 -15.48 4.22
C GLN A 9 19.30 -16.37 2.96
N ASP A 10 18.30 -16.29 2.10
CA ASP A 10 18.12 -17.15 0.91
C ASP A 10 18.33 -16.40 -0.41
N GLY A 11 18.99 -15.24 -0.38
CA GLY A 11 19.23 -14.48 -1.59
C GLY A 11 19.45 -12.99 -1.36
N ILE A 12 19.10 -12.19 -2.37
CA ILE A 12 19.24 -10.74 -2.35
C ILE A 12 17.90 -10.13 -2.78
N SER A 13 17.39 -9.19 -2.00
CA SER A 13 16.34 -8.29 -2.45
C SER A 13 17.01 -7.19 -3.29
N PRO A 14 16.76 -7.11 -4.61
CA PRO A 14 17.38 -6.09 -5.44
C PRO A 14 16.84 -4.71 -5.10
N ALA A 15 17.69 -3.68 -5.25
CA ALA A 15 17.22 -2.30 -5.22
C ALA A 15 16.25 -2.03 -6.37
N TRP A 16 15.33 -1.10 -6.15
CA TRP A 16 14.51 -0.56 -7.24
C TRP A 16 15.40 0.25 -8.21
N PRO A 17 14.99 0.36 -9.50
CA PRO A 17 15.81 1.03 -10.53
C PRO A 17 15.80 2.56 -10.45
N PHE A 18 15.28 3.13 -9.38
CA PHE A 18 15.21 4.56 -9.06
C PHE A 18 15.43 4.76 -7.56
N ASP A 19 15.80 5.95 -7.15
CA ASP A 19 16.05 6.24 -5.75
C ASP A 19 14.82 6.90 -5.05
N TYR A 20 14.92 7.01 -3.73
CA TYR A 20 13.88 7.60 -2.91
C TYR A 20 13.60 9.07 -3.27
N ALA A 21 14.65 9.83 -3.64
CA ALA A 21 14.51 11.26 -3.97
C ALA A 21 13.57 11.50 -5.16
N GLU A 22 13.56 10.57 -6.12
CA GLU A 22 12.64 10.63 -7.26
C GLU A 22 11.17 10.49 -6.83
N LEU A 23 10.90 9.76 -5.76
CA LEU A 23 9.54 9.51 -5.26
C LEU A 23 9.03 10.51 -4.23
N VAL A 24 9.92 11.28 -3.58
CA VAL A 24 9.54 12.25 -2.54
C VAL A 24 8.40 13.17 -2.96
N PRO A 25 8.41 13.81 -4.15
CA PRO A 25 7.32 14.69 -4.54
C PRO A 25 5.96 13.99 -4.65
N TYR A 26 5.96 12.71 -5.04
CA TYR A 26 4.74 11.91 -5.16
C TYR A 26 4.23 11.44 -3.79
N TYR A 27 5.14 11.12 -2.87
CA TYR A 27 4.76 10.84 -1.49
C TYR A 27 4.11 12.05 -0.83
N GLU A 28 4.68 13.24 -1.01
CA GLU A 28 4.11 14.48 -0.49
C GLU A 28 2.72 14.77 -1.08
N GLN A 29 2.52 14.54 -2.38
CA GLN A 29 1.20 14.67 -3.00
C GLN A 29 0.20 13.65 -2.44
N ALA A 30 0.62 12.40 -2.24
CA ALA A 30 -0.22 11.37 -1.66
C ALA A 30 -0.59 11.71 -0.20
N GLU A 31 0.36 12.18 0.60
CA GLU A 31 0.10 12.59 1.98
C GLU A 31 -0.91 13.75 2.06
N GLN A 32 -0.85 14.68 1.12
CA GLN A 32 -1.84 15.75 1.00
C GLN A 32 -3.22 15.20 0.62
N LEU A 33 -3.27 14.34 -0.39
CA LEU A 33 -4.51 13.72 -0.87
C LEU A 33 -5.19 12.93 0.23
N TYR A 34 -4.42 12.14 0.98
CA TYR A 34 -4.91 11.30 2.07
C TYR A 34 -5.01 12.02 3.42
N ARG A 35 -4.70 13.32 3.47
CA ARG A 35 -4.73 14.13 4.70
C ARG A 35 -3.97 13.45 5.84
N VAL A 36 -2.74 13.03 5.58
CA VAL A 36 -1.92 12.34 6.56
C VAL A 36 -1.51 13.31 7.67
N HIS A 37 -1.84 12.94 8.90
CA HIS A 37 -1.44 13.62 10.12
C HIS A 37 -0.16 12.99 10.65
N GLY A 38 0.86 13.79 10.87
CA GLY A 38 2.14 13.27 11.32
C GLY A 38 3.09 14.37 11.76
N LYS A 39 4.29 13.98 12.15
CA LYS A 39 5.41 14.85 12.46
C LYS A 39 6.67 14.23 11.89
N ALA A 40 7.40 14.98 11.08
CA ALA A 40 8.66 14.52 10.51
C ALA A 40 9.74 14.33 11.58
N GLY A 41 10.63 13.38 11.33
CA GLY A 41 11.81 13.12 12.16
C GLY A 41 11.55 12.51 13.53
N VAL A 42 10.34 11.98 13.79
CA VAL A 42 10.04 11.28 15.04
C VAL A 42 10.28 9.77 14.94
N ASP A 43 10.22 9.24 13.75
CA ASP A 43 10.62 7.87 13.44
C ASP A 43 12.11 7.85 13.07
N PRO A 44 12.98 7.14 13.84
CA PRO A 44 14.42 7.10 13.56
C PRO A 44 14.76 6.41 12.24
N THR A 45 13.81 5.71 11.63
CA THR A 45 13.98 5.01 10.36
C THR A 45 13.39 5.75 9.17
N GLU A 46 12.75 6.89 9.42
CA GLU A 46 12.15 7.70 8.36
C GLU A 46 13.23 8.23 7.40
N PRO A 47 13.08 8.02 6.09
CA PRO A 47 13.98 8.62 5.12
C PRO A 47 13.84 10.15 5.11
N GLY A 48 14.87 10.84 4.62
CA GLY A 48 14.88 12.31 4.54
C GLY A 48 13.66 12.84 3.80
N ARG A 49 13.06 13.90 4.32
CA ARG A 49 11.89 14.60 3.76
C ARG A 49 12.27 16.03 3.40
N HIS A 50 11.54 16.65 2.47
CA HIS A 50 11.71 18.07 2.16
C HIS A 50 10.97 18.97 3.15
N GLY A 51 9.91 18.47 3.82
CA GLY A 51 9.09 19.23 4.74
C GLY A 51 8.38 18.38 5.78
N ASP A 52 7.61 19.03 6.65
CA ASP A 52 6.75 18.36 7.61
C ASP A 52 5.42 17.93 6.95
N PHE A 53 4.65 17.11 7.63
CA PHE A 53 3.29 16.78 7.24
C PHE A 53 2.40 18.02 7.24
N LEU A 54 1.44 18.11 6.36
CA LEU A 54 0.49 19.24 6.31
C LEU A 54 -0.38 19.35 7.56
N ALA A 55 -0.72 18.23 8.16
CA ALA A 55 -1.54 18.14 9.34
C ALA A 55 -0.73 17.66 10.54
N LYS A 56 -0.91 18.33 11.67
CA LYS A 56 -0.25 17.97 12.93
C LYS A 56 -0.63 16.56 13.36
N PRO A 57 0.27 15.84 14.07
CA PRO A 57 -0.05 14.53 14.63
C PRO A 57 -1.35 14.60 15.44
N LYS A 58 -2.13 13.55 15.41
CA LYS A 58 -3.24 13.39 16.36
C LYS A 58 -2.67 13.19 17.75
N ALA A 59 -3.40 13.67 18.74
CA ALA A 59 -3.00 13.51 20.14
C ALA A 59 -2.81 12.02 20.46
N VAL A 60 -1.74 11.74 21.21
CA VAL A 60 -1.51 10.39 21.72
C VAL A 60 -2.71 9.94 22.54
N GLU A 61 -3.11 8.71 22.36
CA GLU A 61 -4.18 8.11 23.14
C GLU A 61 -3.76 8.03 24.62
N PRO A 62 -4.48 8.64 25.56
CA PRO A 62 -4.06 8.71 26.97
C PRO A 62 -3.77 7.35 27.57
N PHE A 63 -4.47 6.30 27.16
CA PHE A 63 -4.24 4.94 27.66
C PHE A 63 -2.91 4.33 27.18
N LEU A 64 -2.27 4.87 26.15
CA LEU A 64 -0.96 4.42 25.65
C LEU A 64 0.21 5.15 26.33
N GLU A 65 -0.01 6.21 27.07
CA GLU A 65 1.06 6.96 27.75
C GLU A 65 1.87 6.09 28.73
N PRO A 66 1.26 5.23 29.56
CA PRO A 66 2.02 4.30 30.41
C PRO A 66 2.91 3.34 29.61
N LEU A 67 2.42 2.87 28.45
CA LEU A 67 3.18 2.01 27.55
C LEU A 67 4.34 2.79 26.91
N ARG A 68 4.10 4.02 26.42
CA ARG A 68 5.14 4.89 25.88
C ARG A 68 6.25 5.10 26.90
N ALA A 69 5.90 5.47 28.12
CA ALA A 69 6.86 5.68 29.21
C ALA A 69 7.62 4.38 29.56
N ALA A 70 6.97 3.23 29.50
CA ALA A 70 7.62 1.96 29.77
C ALA A 70 8.64 1.61 28.65
N LEU A 71 8.30 1.79 27.39
CA LEU A 71 9.20 1.59 26.25
C LEU A 71 10.42 2.52 26.31
N GLN A 72 10.21 3.80 26.64
CA GLN A 72 11.30 4.74 26.80
C GLN A 72 12.26 4.35 27.92
N ARG A 73 11.73 3.83 29.04
CA ARG A 73 12.58 3.32 30.15
C ARG A 73 13.40 2.10 29.73
N GLN A 74 12.95 1.35 28.74
CA GLN A 74 13.70 0.24 28.15
C GLN A 74 14.67 0.67 27.04
N GLY A 75 14.79 1.97 26.78
CA GLY A 75 15.68 2.51 25.78
C GLY A 75 15.12 2.55 24.36
N CYS A 76 13.85 2.18 24.17
CA CYS A 76 13.18 2.28 22.86
C CYS A 76 12.78 3.73 22.55
N GLN A 77 12.60 4.02 21.28
CA GLN A 77 12.18 5.34 20.76
C GLN A 77 10.75 5.24 20.20
N PRO A 78 9.71 5.20 21.05
CA PRO A 78 8.34 5.18 20.59
C PRO A 78 7.96 6.50 19.94
N TYR A 79 7.28 6.42 18.80
CA TYR A 79 6.84 7.59 18.03
C TYR A 79 5.37 7.50 17.66
N ASP A 80 4.78 8.65 17.32
CA ASP A 80 3.41 8.72 16.83
C ASP A 80 3.37 8.32 15.37
N ILE A 81 2.65 7.24 15.06
CA ILE A 81 2.52 6.74 13.68
C ILE A 81 1.73 7.76 12.86
N PRO A 82 2.24 8.19 11.68
CA PRO A 82 1.46 9.00 10.76
C PRO A 82 0.19 8.25 10.34
N ILE A 83 -0.94 8.93 10.41
CA ILE A 83 -2.24 8.35 10.05
C ILE A 83 -3.04 9.26 9.14
N SER A 84 -3.75 8.70 8.18
CA SER A 84 -4.80 9.39 7.46
C SER A 84 -6.03 9.52 8.36
N TRP A 85 -6.54 10.74 8.53
CA TRP A 85 -7.66 11.01 9.41
C TRP A 85 -8.54 12.14 8.90
N SER A 86 -9.85 11.98 9.00
CA SER A 86 -10.83 13.04 8.75
C SER A 86 -11.78 13.15 9.94
N GLU A 87 -12.00 14.38 10.42
CA GLU A 87 -12.92 14.65 11.54
C GLU A 87 -14.38 14.62 11.10
N ASP A 88 -14.61 14.83 9.80
CA ASP A 88 -15.95 15.00 9.23
C ASP A 88 -16.68 13.68 8.91
N ARG A 89 -16.17 12.52 9.38
CA ARG A 89 -16.66 11.22 8.95
C ARG A 89 -17.03 10.30 10.10
N GLU A 90 -18.12 9.55 9.88
CA GLU A 90 -18.55 8.44 10.73
C GLU A 90 -17.55 7.26 10.66
N ASP A 91 -16.86 7.08 9.52
CA ASP A 91 -15.76 6.14 9.35
C ASP A 91 -14.42 6.88 9.14
N PRO A 92 -13.55 6.93 10.15
CA PRO A 92 -12.27 7.59 10.07
C PRO A 92 -11.19 6.81 9.30
N SER A 93 -11.47 5.62 8.76
CA SER A 93 -10.49 4.78 8.06
C SER A 93 -9.95 5.39 6.77
N GLY A 94 -10.55 6.47 6.31
CA GLY A 94 -10.09 7.19 5.11
C GLY A 94 -10.47 6.54 3.79
N ASP A 95 -11.03 5.34 3.82
CA ASP A 95 -11.34 4.56 2.60
C ASP A 95 -12.29 5.29 1.67
N ALA A 96 -13.26 6.02 2.21
CA ALA A 96 -14.19 6.80 1.37
C ALA A 96 -13.54 8.06 0.77
N GLN A 97 -12.44 8.58 1.33
CA GLN A 97 -11.65 9.64 0.68
C GLN A 97 -10.85 9.11 -0.51
N LEU A 98 -10.39 7.86 -0.43
CA LEU A 98 -9.68 7.17 -1.50
C LEU A 98 -10.45 7.16 -2.81
N PHE A 99 -11.75 7.01 -2.73
CA PHE A 99 -12.52 6.84 -3.95
C PHE A 99 -12.95 8.15 -4.59
N GLY A 100 -12.83 9.30 -3.91
CA GLY A 100 -13.30 10.57 -4.45
C GLY A 100 -14.78 10.54 -4.86
N LEU A 101 -15.49 9.44 -4.52
CA LEU A 101 -16.84 9.14 -4.96
C LEU A 101 -17.85 10.17 -4.45
N GLU A 102 -17.55 10.82 -3.34
CA GLU A 102 -18.39 11.92 -2.82
C GLU A 102 -18.04 13.29 -3.45
N ALA A 103 -16.83 13.43 -4.02
CA ALA A 103 -16.35 14.68 -4.62
C ALA A 103 -16.17 14.57 -6.14
N GLY A 104 -16.29 13.36 -6.70
CA GLY A 104 -16.20 13.12 -8.13
C GLY A 104 -17.47 13.59 -8.84
N ASP A 105 -17.30 14.19 -10.01
CA ASP A 105 -18.39 14.47 -10.94
C ASP A 105 -19.00 13.11 -11.37
N PRO A 106 -20.25 12.80 -10.97
CA PRO A 106 -20.88 11.52 -11.29
C PRO A 106 -21.00 11.29 -12.80
N ASP A 107 -20.92 12.35 -13.61
CA ASP A 107 -20.93 12.25 -15.06
C ASP A 107 -19.56 11.81 -15.62
N ARG A 108 -18.50 11.82 -14.81
CA ARG A 108 -17.14 11.43 -15.20
C ARG A 108 -16.66 10.11 -14.63
N LEU A 109 -17.35 9.57 -13.63
CA LEU A 109 -16.96 8.34 -12.95
C LEU A 109 -18.10 7.34 -13.01
N THR A 110 -17.82 6.15 -13.55
CA THR A 110 -18.74 5.01 -13.48
C THR A 110 -18.10 3.89 -12.68
N LEU A 111 -18.67 3.56 -11.53
CA LEU A 111 -18.30 2.40 -10.75
C LEU A 111 -19.18 1.21 -11.18
N ARG A 112 -18.55 0.07 -11.47
CA ARG A 112 -19.22 -1.20 -11.71
C ARG A 112 -18.80 -2.20 -10.64
N ASP A 113 -19.67 -2.49 -9.74
CA ASP A 113 -19.53 -3.57 -8.77
C ASP A 113 -20.00 -4.93 -9.38
N HIS A 114 -19.82 -6.00 -8.65
CA HIS A 114 -20.13 -7.37 -9.12
C HIS A 114 -19.56 -7.66 -10.53
N ALA A 115 -18.43 -7.02 -10.86
CA ALA A 115 -17.75 -7.11 -12.14
C ALA A 115 -16.41 -7.83 -11.97
N LYS A 116 -16.32 -9.05 -12.45
CA LYS A 116 -15.09 -9.87 -12.40
C LYS A 116 -14.38 -9.80 -13.73
N VAL A 117 -13.23 -9.14 -13.77
CA VAL A 117 -12.37 -9.13 -14.96
C VAL A 117 -11.82 -10.54 -15.20
N LEU A 118 -12.03 -11.06 -16.40
CA LEU A 118 -11.62 -12.39 -16.80
C LEU A 118 -10.30 -12.37 -17.58
N ARG A 119 -10.22 -11.52 -18.63
CA ARG A 119 -9.06 -11.39 -19.50
C ARG A 119 -9.05 -10.07 -20.28
N LEU A 120 -7.91 -9.77 -20.87
CA LEU A 120 -7.73 -8.67 -21.80
C LEU A 120 -7.66 -9.20 -23.23
N HIS A 121 -8.26 -8.48 -24.15
CA HIS A 121 -8.15 -8.72 -25.58
C HIS A 121 -7.16 -7.72 -26.19
N VAL A 122 -6.26 -8.21 -27.04
CA VAL A 122 -5.32 -7.38 -27.77
C VAL A 122 -5.86 -7.04 -29.15
N SER A 123 -5.38 -5.92 -29.70
CA SER A 123 -5.62 -5.57 -31.09
C SER A 123 -5.03 -6.60 -32.07
N PRO A 124 -5.42 -6.60 -33.34
CA PRO A 124 -4.84 -7.50 -34.36
C PRO A 124 -3.31 -7.37 -34.49
N SER A 125 -2.73 -6.23 -34.13
CA SER A 125 -1.27 -6.04 -34.12
C SER A 125 -0.58 -6.63 -32.87
N GLY A 126 -1.32 -7.01 -31.83
CA GLY A 126 -0.80 -7.46 -30.54
C GLY A 126 -0.18 -6.36 -29.68
N ARG A 127 -0.24 -5.09 -30.08
CA ARG A 127 0.49 -3.98 -29.43
C ARG A 127 -0.36 -3.08 -28.52
N SER A 128 -1.67 -3.21 -28.57
CA SER A 128 -2.59 -2.42 -27.76
C SER A 128 -3.71 -3.31 -27.21
N ILE A 129 -4.30 -2.88 -26.12
CA ILE A 129 -5.50 -3.53 -25.56
C ILE A 129 -6.71 -3.05 -26.35
N ALA A 130 -7.47 -3.98 -26.91
CA ALA A 130 -8.71 -3.71 -27.64
C ALA A 130 -9.95 -3.78 -26.75
N GLY A 131 -9.87 -4.54 -25.64
CA GLY A 131 -10.99 -4.66 -24.72
C GLY A 131 -10.65 -5.41 -23.45
N VAL A 132 -11.52 -5.25 -22.47
CA VAL A 132 -11.49 -5.92 -21.17
C VAL A 132 -12.74 -6.79 -21.08
N GLU A 133 -12.57 -8.09 -21.05
CA GLU A 133 -13.65 -9.04 -20.84
C GLU A 133 -13.91 -9.21 -19.34
N ALA A 134 -15.16 -9.03 -18.96
CA ALA A 134 -15.59 -9.19 -17.58
C ALA A 134 -16.94 -9.90 -17.51
N GLU A 135 -17.16 -10.61 -16.42
CA GLU A 135 -18.46 -11.11 -16.00
C GLU A 135 -19.10 -10.08 -15.07
N VAL A 136 -20.26 -9.57 -15.42
CA VAL A 136 -21.02 -8.59 -14.63
C VAL A 136 -22.37 -9.20 -14.29
N ASN A 137 -22.63 -9.48 -13.03
CA ASN A 137 -23.85 -10.16 -12.57
C ASN A 137 -24.15 -11.51 -13.29
N GLY A 138 -23.11 -12.22 -13.72
CA GLY A 138 -23.22 -13.48 -14.44
C GLY A 138 -23.28 -13.36 -15.98
N ASP A 139 -23.37 -12.17 -16.51
CA ASP A 139 -23.36 -11.90 -17.96
C ASP A 139 -21.96 -11.52 -18.44
N ALA A 140 -21.62 -11.95 -19.66
CA ALA A 140 -20.35 -11.60 -20.29
C ALA A 140 -20.43 -10.18 -20.91
N TRP A 141 -19.48 -9.34 -20.54
CA TRP A 141 -19.35 -7.96 -21.02
C TRP A 141 -17.96 -7.73 -21.63
N LEU A 142 -17.91 -6.89 -22.64
CA LEU A 142 -16.65 -6.37 -23.21
C LEU A 142 -16.62 -4.85 -23.06
N PHE A 143 -15.67 -4.35 -22.27
CA PHE A 143 -15.41 -2.92 -22.10
C PHE A 143 -14.26 -2.51 -22.99
N SER A 144 -14.32 -1.29 -23.53
CA SER A 144 -13.22 -0.67 -24.29
C SER A 144 -12.89 0.69 -23.69
N ALA A 145 -11.61 1.06 -23.75
CA ALA A 145 -11.10 2.34 -23.29
C ALA A 145 -9.80 2.67 -24.02
N ASP A 146 -9.44 3.95 -24.09
CA ASP A 146 -8.16 4.40 -24.64
C ASP A 146 -6.98 3.99 -23.75
N VAL A 147 -7.19 3.93 -22.44
CA VAL A 147 -6.20 3.48 -21.45
C VAL A 147 -6.84 2.49 -20.52
N VAL A 148 -6.15 1.37 -20.30
CA VAL A 148 -6.55 0.34 -19.33
C VAL A 148 -5.52 0.26 -18.22
N VAL A 149 -5.95 0.47 -16.97
CA VAL A 149 -5.10 0.36 -15.78
C VAL A 149 -5.44 -0.92 -15.02
N LEU A 150 -4.45 -1.81 -14.88
CA LEU A 150 -4.57 -3.01 -14.04
C LEU A 150 -4.12 -2.70 -12.62
N ALA A 151 -5.08 -2.55 -11.71
CA ALA A 151 -4.84 -2.30 -10.29
C ALA A 151 -5.48 -3.40 -9.41
N ALA A 152 -5.40 -4.65 -9.86
CA ALA A 152 -6.08 -5.79 -9.22
C ALA A 152 -5.26 -6.47 -8.11
N GLY A 153 -4.16 -5.85 -7.68
CA GLY A 153 -3.26 -6.37 -6.65
C GLY A 153 -2.25 -7.38 -7.17
N ALA A 154 -1.31 -7.75 -6.31
CA ALA A 154 -0.13 -8.56 -6.66
C ALA A 154 -0.47 -10.00 -7.11
N ILE A 155 -1.63 -10.51 -6.78
CA ILE A 155 -2.08 -11.86 -7.17
C ILE A 155 -2.95 -11.81 -8.43
N ASN A 156 -3.95 -10.93 -8.46
CA ASN A 156 -4.91 -10.93 -9.57
C ASN A 156 -4.36 -10.26 -10.83
N THR A 157 -3.55 -9.21 -10.71
CA THR A 157 -2.94 -8.56 -11.88
C THR A 157 -2.14 -9.54 -12.73
N PRO A 158 -1.15 -10.29 -12.20
CA PRO A 158 -0.46 -11.29 -12.99
C PRO A 158 -1.38 -12.43 -13.46
N THR A 159 -2.39 -12.80 -12.70
CA THR A 159 -3.36 -13.80 -13.10
C THR A 159 -4.15 -13.37 -14.35
N ILE A 160 -4.60 -12.10 -14.39
CA ILE A 160 -5.29 -11.54 -15.56
C ILE A 160 -4.34 -11.51 -16.77
N LEU A 161 -3.09 -11.06 -16.58
CA LEU A 161 -2.11 -11.02 -17.67
C LEU A 161 -1.82 -12.39 -18.24
N MET A 162 -1.63 -13.42 -17.41
CA MET A 162 -1.38 -14.80 -17.86
C MET A 162 -2.59 -15.43 -18.53
N ARG A 163 -3.81 -15.17 -18.04
CA ARG A 163 -5.07 -15.63 -18.67
C ARG A 163 -5.39 -14.94 -19.99
N SER A 164 -4.70 -13.86 -20.30
CA SER A 164 -4.87 -13.10 -21.53
C SER A 164 -3.92 -13.58 -22.64
N ASP A 165 -3.55 -14.86 -22.62
CA ASP A 165 -2.74 -15.51 -23.63
C ASP A 165 -3.42 -15.47 -25.01
N ASN A 166 -2.62 -15.31 -26.05
CA ASN A 166 -3.09 -15.24 -27.44
C ASN A 166 -1.92 -15.52 -28.39
N ALA A 167 -2.16 -15.48 -29.71
CA ALA A 167 -1.15 -15.77 -30.71
C ALA A 167 0.09 -14.85 -30.64
N HIS A 168 -0.06 -13.60 -30.24
CA HIS A 168 1.05 -12.66 -30.07
C HIS A 168 1.75 -12.80 -28.71
N HIS A 169 1.04 -13.26 -27.70
CA HIS A 169 1.50 -13.39 -26.32
C HIS A 169 1.18 -14.78 -25.76
N PRO A 170 1.85 -15.85 -26.22
CA PRO A 170 1.49 -17.23 -25.87
C PRO A 170 1.71 -17.59 -24.40
N LYS A 171 2.45 -16.76 -23.65
CA LYS A 171 2.66 -16.90 -22.19
C LYS A 171 1.88 -15.86 -21.37
N GLY A 172 0.93 -15.17 -21.99
CA GLY A 172 0.22 -14.04 -21.38
C GLY A 172 0.80 -12.67 -21.78
N ILE A 173 -0.03 -11.65 -21.66
CA ILE A 173 0.35 -10.27 -22.00
C ILE A 173 1.49 -9.80 -21.10
N SER A 174 2.45 -9.06 -21.66
CA SER A 174 3.65 -8.51 -20.97
C SER A 174 4.58 -9.58 -20.39
N ASN A 175 4.41 -10.87 -20.73
CA ASN A 175 5.18 -11.97 -20.17
C ASN A 175 6.24 -12.56 -21.13
N GLY A 176 6.76 -11.76 -22.03
CA GLY A 176 7.83 -12.19 -22.95
C GLY A 176 9.11 -12.65 -22.24
N SER A 177 9.45 -12.05 -21.11
CA SER A 177 10.59 -12.40 -20.26
C SER A 177 10.28 -13.50 -19.24
N ASP A 178 9.06 -14.03 -19.18
CA ASP A 178 8.63 -15.04 -18.21
C ASP A 178 8.74 -14.60 -16.73
N GLN A 179 8.59 -13.29 -16.47
CA GLN A 179 8.68 -12.71 -15.12
C GLN A 179 7.32 -12.44 -14.46
N VAL A 180 6.23 -12.42 -15.23
CA VAL A 180 4.88 -12.19 -14.70
C VAL A 180 4.49 -13.31 -13.75
N GLY A 181 4.09 -12.95 -12.53
CA GLY A 181 3.69 -13.89 -11.48
C GLY A 181 4.84 -14.56 -10.72
N ARG A 182 6.09 -14.21 -11.03
CA ARG A 182 7.26 -14.70 -10.27
C ARG A 182 7.58 -13.76 -9.10
N ASN A 183 8.40 -14.27 -8.16
CA ASN A 183 8.92 -13.52 -7.01
C ASN A 183 7.81 -12.91 -6.15
N LEU A 184 6.73 -13.67 -5.92
CA LEU A 184 5.69 -13.24 -4.99
C LEU A 184 6.30 -13.09 -3.59
N MET A 185 6.24 -11.88 -3.06
CA MET A 185 6.63 -11.58 -1.69
C MET A 185 5.39 -11.30 -0.86
N ASN A 186 5.37 -11.79 0.36
CA ASN A 186 4.27 -11.59 1.30
C ASN A 186 4.76 -10.84 2.53
N LEU A 187 3.94 -9.96 3.06
CA LEU A 187 4.18 -9.34 4.35
C LEU A 187 3.95 -10.38 5.45
N GLN A 188 4.98 -10.64 6.25
CA GLN A 188 4.81 -11.42 7.48
C GLN A 188 4.36 -10.48 8.59
N LEU A 189 3.18 -10.72 9.11
CA LEU A 189 2.62 -9.99 10.24
C LEU A 189 2.38 -10.94 11.41
N THR A 190 3.01 -10.67 12.53
CA THR A 190 2.70 -11.32 13.80
C THR A 190 1.82 -10.38 14.60
N SER A 191 0.62 -10.85 14.98
CA SER A 191 -0.28 -10.11 15.85
C SER A 191 -0.32 -10.73 17.22
N ILE A 192 -0.15 -9.89 18.25
CA ILE A 192 -0.29 -10.29 19.65
C ILE A 192 -1.54 -9.60 20.18
N LEU A 193 -2.50 -10.39 20.63
CA LEU A 193 -3.68 -9.90 21.33
C LEU A 193 -3.43 -9.93 22.83
N GLN A 194 -3.50 -8.76 23.46
CA GLN A 194 -3.44 -8.64 24.91
C GLN A 194 -4.78 -8.12 25.44
N LEU A 195 -5.34 -8.84 26.40
CA LEU A 195 -6.53 -8.40 27.13
C LEU A 195 -6.10 -7.52 28.30
N ALA A 196 -6.57 -6.29 28.30
CA ALA A 196 -6.36 -5.36 29.39
C ALA A 196 -7.49 -5.51 30.43
N THR A 197 -7.17 -5.23 31.70
CA THR A 197 -8.16 -5.19 32.78
C THR A 197 -9.03 -3.94 32.74
N GLU A 198 -8.53 -2.88 32.08
CA GLU A 198 -9.22 -1.62 31.88
C GLU A 198 -9.79 -1.52 30.46
N ARG A 199 -10.90 -0.80 30.33
CA ARG A 199 -11.53 -0.58 29.03
C ARG A 199 -10.61 0.24 28.15
N ASN A 200 -10.33 -0.25 26.97
CA ASN A 200 -9.67 0.53 25.94
C ASN A 200 -10.62 1.68 25.48
N SER A 201 -10.20 2.91 25.75
CA SER A 201 -10.89 4.13 25.36
C SER A 201 -10.31 4.74 24.07
N GLY A 202 -9.47 4.00 23.37
CA GLY A 202 -8.76 4.48 22.19
C GLY A 202 -9.71 4.81 21.03
N ARG A 203 -9.35 5.87 20.33
CA ARG A 203 -10.07 6.42 19.19
C ARG A 203 -9.43 6.01 17.86
N TYR A 204 -8.12 5.79 17.88
CA TYR A 204 -7.32 5.47 16.71
C TYR A 204 -6.83 4.02 16.80
N GLY A 205 -6.94 3.28 15.72
CA GLY A 205 -6.58 1.86 15.72
C GLY A 205 -5.08 1.60 15.85
N ARG A 206 -4.24 2.53 15.40
CA ARG A 206 -2.78 2.45 15.43
C ARG A 206 -2.23 3.86 15.63
N SER A 207 -1.68 4.16 16.78
CA SER A 207 -1.20 5.50 17.08
C SER A 207 0.22 5.52 17.65
N LEU A 208 0.77 4.40 18.09
CA LEU A 208 2.11 4.28 18.65
C LEU A 208 2.91 3.20 17.92
N GLY A 209 4.11 3.54 17.48
CA GLY A 209 5.08 2.64 16.85
C GLY A 209 6.43 2.66 17.51
N ILE A 210 7.20 1.62 17.31
CA ILE A 210 8.65 1.55 17.57
C ILE A 210 9.31 0.89 16.36
N ASN A 211 10.41 1.48 15.90
CA ASN A 211 11.20 0.97 14.77
C ASN A 211 12.67 0.74 15.15
N ASP A 212 12.95 0.66 16.46
CA ASP A 212 14.32 0.48 16.96
C ASP A 212 15.03 -0.74 16.37
N TYR A 213 14.27 -1.79 16.06
CA TYR A 213 14.82 -3.03 15.51
C TYR A 213 14.64 -3.17 13.99
N TYR A 214 14.19 -2.12 13.31
CA TYR A 214 13.92 -2.16 11.86
C TYR A 214 15.14 -2.55 11.02
N TRP A 215 16.34 -2.14 11.42
CA TRP A 215 17.60 -2.47 10.76
C TRP A 215 18.28 -3.70 11.35
N GLY A 216 17.63 -4.40 12.27
CA GLY A 216 18.20 -5.51 13.02
C GLY A 216 18.86 -5.07 14.32
N ASP A 217 19.21 -6.03 15.15
CA ASP A 217 19.95 -5.84 16.40
C ASP A 217 21.29 -6.59 16.30
N LYS A 218 22.32 -6.10 16.99
CA LYS A 218 23.65 -6.74 17.07
C LYS A 218 23.57 -8.16 17.65
N ASN A 219 22.56 -8.45 18.44
CA ASN A 219 22.36 -9.72 19.13
C ASN A 219 21.32 -10.64 18.45
N VAL A 220 20.57 -10.16 17.49
CA VAL A 220 19.52 -10.91 16.81
C VAL A 220 19.62 -10.59 15.32
N SER A 221 20.09 -11.55 14.56
CA SER A 221 19.99 -11.48 13.10
C SER A 221 18.54 -11.77 12.72
N PHE A 222 17.71 -10.73 12.64
CA PHE A 222 16.46 -10.86 11.94
C PHE A 222 16.76 -10.76 10.44
N PRO A 223 16.53 -11.80 9.66
CA PRO A 223 16.32 -11.61 8.24
C PRO A 223 15.03 -10.84 8.08
N LEU A 224 15.14 -9.57 7.80
CA LEU A 224 14.00 -8.72 7.44
C LEU A 224 13.76 -8.82 5.96
#